data_b71182678828d017aee00596cd7277a3
#
_entry.id   b71182678828d017aee00596cd7277a3
#
_cell.length_a   1.000
_cell.length_b   1.000
_cell.length_c   1.000
_cell.angle_alpha   90.00
_cell.angle_beta   90.00
_cell.angle_gamma   90.00
#
_symmetry.space_group_name_H-M   'P 1'
#
loop_
_entity.id
_entity.type
_entity.pdbx_description
1 polymer ?
#
loop_
_entity_poly.entity_id
_entity_poly.type
_entity_poly.pdbx_seq_one_letter_code
_entity_poly.pdbx_strand_id
1 'polypeptide(L)'
;MQAMAYNIPLAGVVLAPVLDAQKGNYYTAFYEWVSGELKELQPVEMADRETLLQQLQRCGKPVLIMGECEKLLKQELPDGILAAPEQVRLPKASSVALAAEGRKVLTGEDVFTLRPYYIRKSEAEELWEKRHPQG
;
A
#
# COMPACT_ATOMS: atom_id res chain seq x y z
N MET A 1 -1.49 -0.58 4.73
CA MET A 1 -0.80 -1.36 3.69
C MET A 1 -0.24 -2.66 4.24
N GLN A 2 0.77 -2.64 5.10
CA GLN A 2 1.45 -3.84 5.61
C GLN A 2 0.50 -4.89 6.20
N ALA A 3 -0.50 -4.49 7.01
CA ALA A 3 -1.48 -5.42 7.57
C ALA A 3 -2.25 -6.25 6.50
N MET A 4 -2.49 -5.69 5.32
CA MET A 4 -3.10 -6.46 4.23
C MET A 4 -2.18 -7.57 3.74
N ALA A 5 -0.87 -7.31 3.65
CA ALA A 5 0.09 -8.33 3.24
C ALA A 5 0.18 -9.51 4.23
N TYR A 6 -0.13 -9.29 5.51
CA TYR A 6 -0.23 -10.37 6.50
C TYR A 6 -1.44 -11.29 6.28
N ASN A 7 -2.43 -10.90 5.47
CA ASN A 7 -3.55 -11.78 5.14
C ASN A 7 -3.14 -12.97 4.26
N ILE A 8 -2.04 -12.84 3.52
CA ILE A 8 -1.59 -13.83 2.52
C ILE A 8 -0.10 -14.14 2.74
N PRO A 9 0.23 -15.05 3.66
CA PRO A 9 1.62 -15.45 3.91
C PRO A 9 2.11 -16.41 2.81
N LEU A 10 2.23 -15.91 1.58
CA LEU A 10 2.62 -16.68 0.40
C LEU A 10 3.96 -16.20 -0.14
N ALA A 11 4.95 -17.09 -0.18
CA ALA A 11 6.25 -16.81 -0.77
C ALA A 11 6.23 -16.88 -2.31
N GLY A 12 7.17 -16.20 -2.95
CA GLY A 12 7.34 -16.25 -4.42
C GLY A 12 6.40 -15.34 -5.20
N VAL A 13 5.58 -14.55 -4.53
CA VAL A 13 4.71 -13.55 -5.14
C VAL A 13 4.95 -12.18 -4.48
N VAL A 14 4.77 -11.12 -5.23
CA VAL A 14 4.73 -9.76 -4.70
C VAL A 14 3.31 -9.45 -4.27
N LEU A 15 3.13 -9.00 -3.03
CA LEU A 15 1.88 -8.52 -2.50
C LEU A 15 1.84 -6.99 -2.65
N ALA A 16 0.85 -6.49 -3.38
CA ALA A 16 0.71 -5.07 -3.70
C ALA A 16 -0.61 -4.51 -3.13
N PRO A 17 -0.64 -4.11 -1.84
CA PRO A 17 -1.76 -3.36 -1.31
C PRO A 17 -1.98 -2.04 -2.06
N VAL A 18 -3.23 -1.77 -2.41
CA VAL A 18 -3.65 -0.58 -3.14
C VAL A 18 -4.82 0.07 -2.43
N LEU A 19 -4.79 1.40 -2.26
CA LEU A 19 -5.89 2.21 -1.77
C LEU A 19 -6.18 3.34 -2.77
N ASP A 20 -7.44 3.70 -2.94
CA ASP A 20 -7.84 4.81 -3.81
C ASP A 20 -7.36 6.16 -3.23
N ALA A 21 -6.42 6.82 -3.91
CA ALA A 21 -5.92 8.15 -3.55
C ALA A 21 -6.69 9.29 -4.22
N GLN A 22 -7.84 8.97 -4.84
CA GLN A 22 -8.69 9.87 -5.61
C GLN A 22 -8.02 10.41 -6.90
N LYS A 23 -8.83 11.01 -7.77
CA LYS A 23 -8.37 11.66 -9.02
C LYS A 23 -7.55 10.73 -9.93
N GLY A 24 -7.83 9.41 -9.91
CA GLY A 24 -7.13 8.41 -10.72
C GLY A 24 -5.79 7.93 -10.18
N ASN A 25 -5.43 8.36 -8.96
CA ASN A 25 -4.22 7.91 -8.28
C ASN A 25 -4.52 6.83 -7.25
N TYR A 26 -3.49 6.09 -6.88
CA TYR A 26 -3.51 5.01 -5.91
C TYR A 26 -2.34 5.16 -4.94
N TYR A 27 -2.59 4.91 -3.65
CA TYR A 27 -1.51 4.62 -2.73
C TYR A 27 -1.17 3.14 -2.84
N THR A 28 0.10 2.82 -2.92
CA THR A 28 0.58 1.45 -3.03
C THR A 28 1.89 1.25 -2.28
N ALA A 29 2.17 0.01 -1.89
CA ALA A 29 3.44 -0.45 -1.36
C ALA A 29 3.63 -1.90 -1.81
N PHE A 30 4.87 -2.38 -1.89
CA PHE A 30 5.14 -3.74 -2.31
C PHE A 30 5.83 -4.52 -1.21
N TYR A 31 5.35 -5.74 -1.01
CA TYR A 31 5.85 -6.65 0.01
C TYR A 31 6.08 -8.04 -0.57
N GLU A 32 6.97 -8.79 0.05
CA GLU A 32 7.20 -10.20 -0.26
C GLU A 32 7.48 -10.98 1.03
N TRP A 33 6.96 -12.20 1.11
CA TRP A 33 7.34 -13.14 2.16
C TRP A 33 8.62 -13.88 1.77
N VAL A 34 9.67 -13.71 2.57
CA VAL A 34 10.97 -14.34 2.39
C VAL A 34 11.36 -15.02 3.69
N SER A 35 11.53 -16.35 3.64
CA SER A 35 11.93 -17.14 4.82
C SER A 35 11.06 -16.93 6.06
N GLY A 36 9.74 -16.75 5.86
CA GLY A 36 8.78 -16.54 6.95
C GLY A 36 8.67 -15.11 7.47
N GLU A 37 9.42 -14.17 6.90
CA GLU A 37 9.36 -12.76 7.24
C GLU A 37 8.78 -11.93 6.10
N LEU A 38 7.95 -10.95 6.43
CA LEU A 38 7.44 -9.98 5.45
C LEU A 38 8.49 -8.88 5.22
N LYS A 39 9.01 -8.81 4.00
CA LYS A 39 9.95 -7.76 3.57
C LYS A 39 9.21 -6.70 2.78
N GLU A 40 9.48 -5.44 3.06
CA GLU A 40 9.05 -4.31 2.24
C GLU A 40 10.01 -4.16 1.07
N LEU A 41 9.49 -4.28 -0.16
CA LEU A 41 10.26 -4.09 -1.40
C LEU A 41 10.19 -2.64 -1.86
N GLN A 42 9.04 -2.00 -1.65
CA GLN A 42 8.79 -0.61 -1.98
C GLN A 42 7.94 0.02 -0.87
N PRO A 43 8.37 1.17 -0.32
CA PRO A 43 7.59 1.89 0.67
C PRO A 43 6.30 2.45 0.07
N VAL A 44 5.41 2.93 0.93
CA VAL A 44 4.14 3.51 0.47
C VAL A 44 4.40 4.77 -0.36
N GLU A 45 3.86 4.78 -1.57
CA GLU A 45 3.89 5.93 -2.47
C GLU A 45 2.54 6.13 -3.17
N MET A 46 2.39 7.25 -3.86
CA MET A 46 1.23 7.55 -4.71
C MET A 46 1.64 7.47 -6.18
N ALA A 47 0.88 6.73 -6.97
CA ALA A 47 1.09 6.59 -8.41
C ALA A 47 -0.26 6.63 -9.15
N ASP A 48 -0.26 7.10 -10.39
CA ASP A 48 -1.38 6.89 -11.29
C ASP A 48 -1.44 5.43 -11.75
N ARG A 49 -2.53 5.06 -12.44
CA ARG A 49 -2.73 3.68 -12.89
C ARG A 49 -1.61 3.16 -13.77
N GLU A 50 -1.16 3.96 -14.72
CA GLU A 50 -0.15 3.54 -15.70
C GLU A 50 1.20 3.29 -15.02
N THR A 51 1.63 4.24 -14.21
CA THR A 51 2.86 4.14 -13.41
C THR A 51 2.80 2.92 -12.48
N LEU A 52 1.67 2.72 -11.78
CA LEU A 52 1.48 1.57 -10.91
C LEU A 52 1.64 0.24 -11.67
N LEU A 53 0.96 0.08 -12.80
CA LEU A 53 1.05 -1.16 -13.59
C LEU A 53 2.46 -1.41 -14.13
N GLN A 54 3.16 -0.37 -14.57
CA GLN A 54 4.56 -0.48 -15.00
C GLN A 54 5.47 -0.93 -13.85
N GLN A 55 5.28 -0.39 -12.64
CA GLN A 55 6.03 -0.80 -11.45
C GLN A 55 5.77 -2.27 -11.11
N LEU A 56 4.50 -2.70 -11.13
CA LEU A 56 4.12 -4.08 -10.85
C LEU A 56 4.74 -5.06 -11.87
N GLN A 57 4.75 -4.72 -13.15
CA GLN A 57 5.40 -5.55 -14.18
C GLN A 57 6.92 -5.66 -14.00
N ARG A 58 7.57 -4.59 -13.50
CA ARG A 58 9.02 -4.59 -13.24
C ARG A 58 9.42 -5.48 -12.06
N CYS A 59 8.49 -5.93 -11.23
CA CYS A 59 8.78 -6.84 -10.12
C CYS A 59 9.36 -8.19 -10.59
N GLY A 60 9.12 -8.60 -11.84
CA GLY A 60 9.66 -9.84 -12.42
C GLY A 60 9.13 -11.12 -11.76
N LYS A 61 8.07 -11.02 -10.97
CA LYS A 61 7.39 -12.10 -10.25
C LYS A 61 5.88 -11.94 -10.39
N PRO A 62 5.08 -12.98 -10.18
CA PRO A 62 3.63 -12.85 -10.05
C PRO A 62 3.28 -11.85 -8.96
N VAL A 63 2.25 -11.03 -9.21
CA VAL A 63 1.78 -9.99 -8.30
C VAL A 63 0.35 -10.27 -7.89
N LEU A 64 0.05 -10.14 -6.59
CA LEU A 64 -1.30 -10.11 -6.05
C LEU A 64 -1.65 -8.71 -5.56
N ILE A 65 -2.57 -8.05 -6.27
CA ILE A 65 -3.13 -6.77 -5.86
C ILE A 65 -4.16 -7.01 -4.77
N MET A 66 -4.12 -6.20 -3.71
CA MET A 66 -5.02 -6.25 -2.55
C MET A 66 -5.59 -4.87 -2.26
N GLY A 67 -6.58 -4.79 -1.36
CA GLY A 67 -7.17 -3.53 -0.91
C GLY A 67 -8.26 -3.01 -1.85
N GLU A 68 -8.37 -1.70 -1.96
CA GLU A 68 -9.40 -0.99 -2.75
C GLU A 68 -9.03 -0.95 -4.23
N CYS A 69 -9.07 -2.09 -4.88
CA CYS A 69 -8.63 -2.25 -6.27
C CYS A 69 -9.79 -2.27 -7.30
N GLU A 70 -11.04 -2.06 -6.90
CA GLU A 70 -12.23 -2.15 -7.77
C GLU A 70 -12.13 -1.25 -9.01
N LYS A 71 -11.63 -0.03 -8.85
CA LYS A 71 -11.44 0.89 -9.98
C LYS A 71 -10.33 0.43 -10.91
N LEU A 72 -9.26 -0.15 -10.35
CA LEU A 72 -8.14 -0.69 -11.10
C LEU A 72 -8.56 -1.90 -11.94
N LEU A 73 -9.47 -2.74 -11.40
CA LEU A 73 -9.97 -3.95 -12.02
C LEU A 73 -11.05 -3.72 -13.11
N LYS A 74 -11.52 -2.50 -13.31
CA LYS A 74 -12.46 -2.17 -14.40
C LYS A 74 -11.85 -2.34 -15.79
N GLN A 75 -10.55 -2.39 -15.89
CA GLN A 75 -9.81 -2.62 -17.12
C GLN A 75 -8.94 -3.85 -16.93
N GLU A 76 -8.62 -4.50 -18.04
CA GLU A 76 -7.76 -5.68 -18.06
C GLU A 76 -6.40 -5.40 -17.38
N LEU A 77 -5.94 -6.36 -16.60
CA LEU A 77 -4.64 -6.32 -15.97
C LEU A 77 -3.61 -7.02 -16.87
N PRO A 78 -2.36 -6.56 -16.87
CA PRO A 78 -1.28 -7.26 -17.56
C PRO A 78 -1.06 -8.68 -17.02
N ASP A 79 -0.50 -9.54 -17.85
CA ASP A 79 -0.15 -10.92 -17.48
C ASP A 79 0.73 -10.95 -16.21
N GLY A 80 0.45 -11.92 -15.35
CA GLY A 80 1.17 -12.10 -14.08
C GLY A 80 0.70 -11.21 -12.95
N ILE A 81 -0.27 -10.31 -13.18
CA ILE A 81 -0.88 -9.46 -12.16
C ILE A 81 -2.32 -9.92 -11.93
N LEU A 82 -2.63 -10.34 -10.71
CA LEU A 82 -3.94 -10.86 -10.32
C LEU A 82 -4.48 -10.09 -9.12
N ALA A 83 -5.79 -10.00 -8.99
CA ALA A 83 -6.42 -9.53 -7.77
C ALA A 83 -6.50 -10.67 -6.74
N ALA A 84 -6.15 -10.39 -5.50
CA ALA A 84 -6.38 -11.31 -4.40
C ALA A 84 -7.89 -11.56 -4.23
N PRO A 85 -8.29 -12.77 -3.79
CA PRO A 85 -9.68 -13.06 -3.45
C PRO A 85 -10.25 -12.04 -2.45
N GLU A 86 -11.53 -11.69 -2.60
CA GLU A 86 -12.18 -10.63 -1.81
C GLU A 86 -12.07 -10.88 -0.30
N GLN A 87 -12.17 -12.15 0.13
CA GLN A 87 -12.12 -12.56 1.54
C GLN A 87 -10.80 -12.22 2.25
N VAL A 88 -9.71 -12.03 1.50
CA VAL A 88 -8.36 -11.75 2.03
C VAL A 88 -7.79 -10.41 1.55
N ARG A 89 -8.54 -9.69 0.72
CA ARG A 89 -8.08 -8.46 0.08
C ARG A 89 -8.04 -7.26 1.02
N LEU A 90 -8.99 -7.18 1.96
CA LEU A 90 -9.11 -6.06 2.90
C LEU A 90 -8.36 -6.33 4.23
N PRO A 91 -7.93 -5.27 4.93
CA PRO A 91 -7.21 -5.45 6.19
C PRO A 91 -8.11 -6.07 7.27
N LYS A 92 -7.55 -6.97 8.06
CA LYS A 92 -8.20 -7.63 9.20
C LYS A 92 -7.55 -7.18 10.50
N ALA A 93 -8.32 -7.07 11.58
CA ALA A 93 -7.80 -6.73 12.90
C ALA A 93 -6.70 -7.70 13.36
N SER A 94 -6.86 -9.01 13.10
CA SER A 94 -5.83 -10.02 13.38
C SER A 94 -4.53 -9.76 12.64
N SER A 95 -4.60 -9.31 11.39
CA SER A 95 -3.42 -9.00 10.59
C SER A 95 -2.73 -7.71 11.04
N VAL A 96 -3.48 -6.76 11.60
CA VAL A 96 -2.90 -5.59 12.27
C VAL A 96 -2.13 -6.01 13.52
N ALA A 97 -2.69 -6.93 14.34
CA ALA A 97 -2.01 -7.47 15.51
C ALA A 97 -0.72 -8.21 15.13
N LEU A 98 -0.76 -9.08 14.12
CA LEU A 98 0.43 -9.76 13.60
C LEU A 98 1.50 -8.78 13.07
N ALA A 99 1.08 -7.73 12.37
CA ALA A 99 1.99 -6.70 11.88
C ALA A 99 2.64 -5.89 13.01
N ALA A 100 2.02 -5.85 14.20
CA ALA A 100 2.54 -5.17 15.38
C ALA A 100 3.42 -6.08 16.25
N GLU A 101 3.34 -7.39 16.07
CA GLU A 101 4.12 -8.35 16.84
C GLU A 101 5.63 -8.09 16.70
N GLY A 102 6.35 -8.12 17.82
CA GLY A 102 7.78 -7.85 17.85
C GLY A 102 8.18 -6.38 17.69
N ARG A 103 7.23 -5.45 17.48
CA ARG A 103 7.52 -4.02 17.44
C ARG A 103 7.67 -3.45 18.85
N LYS A 104 8.51 -2.40 18.97
CA LYS A 104 8.64 -1.65 20.22
C LYS A 104 7.29 -1.04 20.59
N VAL A 105 6.83 -1.33 21.81
CA VAL A 105 5.65 -0.67 22.37
C VAL A 105 6.03 0.75 22.74
N LEU A 106 5.26 1.72 22.29
CA LEU A 106 5.38 3.11 22.71
C LEU A 106 4.72 3.30 24.07
N THR A 107 5.39 3.99 24.97
CA THR A 107 4.89 4.26 26.33
C THR A 107 5.11 5.72 26.72
N GLY A 108 4.32 6.19 27.68
CA GLY A 108 4.48 7.55 28.21
C GLY A 108 4.26 8.63 27.14
N GLU A 109 5.15 9.60 27.08
CA GLU A 109 5.04 10.73 26.14
C GLU A 109 5.23 10.35 24.68
N ASP A 110 5.91 9.24 24.40
CA ASP A 110 6.10 8.75 23.01
C ASP A 110 4.77 8.50 22.29
N VAL A 111 3.72 8.13 23.04
CA VAL A 111 2.37 7.90 22.46
C VAL A 111 1.81 9.19 21.87
N PHE A 112 2.08 10.34 22.46
CA PHE A 112 1.60 11.64 21.99
C PHE A 112 2.39 12.19 20.79
N THR A 113 3.52 11.56 20.46
CA THR A 113 4.31 11.92 19.27
C THR A 113 3.82 11.22 18.00
N LEU A 114 2.91 10.23 18.13
CA LEU A 114 2.31 9.55 16.98
C LEU A 114 1.56 10.53 16.10
N ARG A 115 1.94 10.56 14.83
CA ARG A 115 1.26 11.37 13.81
C ARG A 115 0.84 10.48 12.65
N PRO A 116 -0.33 10.76 12.04
CA PRO A 116 -0.70 10.11 10.79
C PRO A 116 0.36 10.35 9.72
N TYR A 117 0.64 9.34 8.91
CA TYR A 117 1.52 9.47 7.76
C TYR A 117 0.73 10.00 6.56
N TYR A 118 0.79 11.32 6.35
CA TYR A 118 0.16 11.98 5.21
C TYR A 118 1.10 11.96 4.01
N ILE A 119 0.80 11.12 3.00
CA ILE A 119 1.57 11.05 1.75
C ILE A 119 1.18 12.20 0.83
N ARG A 120 -0.09 12.62 0.89
CA ARG A 120 -0.62 13.74 0.11
C ARG A 120 -0.99 14.90 1.03
N LYS A 121 -0.66 16.11 0.59
CA LYS A 121 -1.14 17.34 1.22
C LYS A 121 -2.66 17.44 1.10
N SER A 122 -3.29 18.14 2.01
CA SER A 122 -4.72 18.45 1.91
C SER A 122 -5.00 19.33 0.67
N GLU A 123 -6.21 19.28 0.13
CA GLU A 123 -6.58 20.17 -0.99
C GLU A 123 -6.42 21.65 -0.64
N ALA A 124 -6.65 22.01 0.62
CA ALA A 124 -6.45 23.38 1.11
C ALA A 124 -4.98 23.80 1.03
N GLU A 125 -4.05 22.91 1.41
CA GLU A 125 -2.61 23.16 1.31
C GLU A 125 -2.15 23.22 -0.14
N GLU A 126 -2.63 22.32 -1.01
CA GLU A 126 -2.34 22.35 -2.45
C GLU A 126 -2.84 23.65 -3.11
N LEU A 127 -4.03 24.13 -2.74
CA LEU A 127 -4.59 25.38 -3.25
C LEU A 127 -3.85 26.61 -2.70
N TRP A 128 -3.47 26.55 -1.43
CA TRP A 128 -2.71 27.64 -0.80
C TRP A 128 -1.35 27.81 -1.46
N GLU A 129 -0.61 26.71 -1.69
CA GLU A 129 0.69 26.74 -2.38
C GLU A 129 0.60 27.23 -3.82
N LYS A 130 -0.48 26.84 -4.56
CA LYS A 130 -0.73 27.36 -5.91
C LYS A 130 -0.97 28.88 -5.93
N ARG A 131 -1.57 29.43 -4.87
CA ARG A 131 -1.83 30.87 -4.75
C ARG A 131 -0.65 31.65 -4.20
N HIS A 132 0.26 30.97 -3.51
CA HIS A 132 1.45 31.56 -2.88
C HIS A 132 2.71 30.76 -3.30
N PRO A 133 3.06 30.75 -4.60
CA PRO A 133 4.29 30.11 -5.03
C PRO A 133 5.46 30.79 -4.30
N GLN A 134 6.20 29.99 -3.53
CA GLN A 134 7.43 30.47 -2.92
C GLN A 134 8.40 30.78 -4.07
N GLY A 135 8.78 32.06 -4.21
CA GLY A 135 9.76 32.53 -5.18
C GLY A 135 11.18 32.05 -4.88
#